data_428118631dd7f9e1ee63a0f6396da226
#
_entry.id   428118631dd7f9e1ee63a0f6396da226
#
_cell.length_a   1.000
_cell.length_b   1.000
_cell.length_c   1.000
_cell.angle_alpha   90.00
_cell.angle_beta   90.00
_cell.angle_gamma   90.00
#
_symmetry.space_group_name_H-M   'P 1'
#
loop_
_entity.id
_entity.type
_entity.pdbx_description
1 polymer ?
#
loop_
_entity_poly.entity_id
_entity_poly.type
_entity_poly.pdbx_seq_one_letter_code
_entity_poly.pdbx_strand_id
1 'polypeptide(L)'
;MIDFQTHPARYKHWKLAFDGPVATLLMDVAEDGGLVPGYDLKLNSYDLGVDIELYDAVQRLRFEHPEVKTVVLTSGKDNVFCAGANIRMLGQSSHGHKVNFCKFTNETRNSIEDASENSGQTWFAAVNGSCAGGGYELALATDHILLIDDGSTTVSLPELPLLAVLPGTGGLTRLTDKRKVRRDRADVFCTTEEGIRGTRAIDWNLVDEVAPRSRFDAAIAERAQALAARSDRPRDEDGVDLTALDRTIEGDRISYSHVTAEIDRAQDIAEITVKGPASPPAKTIDEIRAQGTAFWPLALARELDDLILHLRANEDKVGVWVFRTTGDGDLVAETDAVLREHAGHWLVREITLYLKRTFKRIDVTSRSLIALLEPGSCFVGTLFELALAADRSYMLDGQMDGDNRPPPTLQLTEMNFGPYPMANGLTRLATRFLGDPGQPDALRARIGEAIEGLDAEALGLVTFTPDDIDWEDEVRLALEERASFSPDAMTGLEANLRFPGPETMETRIFARLTAWQNWIFQRPNAVGDEGALQLYGTGDRAKFDKHRV
;
A
#
# COMPACT_ATOMS: atom_id res chain seq x y z
N MET A 1 -7.07 19.03 5.52
CA MET A 1 -7.39 17.59 5.38
C MET A 1 -7.05 17.15 3.96
N ILE A 2 -6.33 16.03 3.81
CA ILE A 2 -6.00 15.44 2.50
C ILE A 2 -7.10 14.43 2.18
N ASP A 3 -7.70 14.58 0.99
CA ASP A 3 -8.70 13.66 0.47
C ASP A 3 -8.10 12.83 -0.67
N PHE A 4 -8.17 11.50 -0.56
CA PHE A 4 -7.66 10.57 -1.55
C PHE A 4 -8.70 10.18 -2.62
N GLN A 5 -9.93 10.64 -2.46
CA GLN A 5 -10.99 10.39 -3.45
C GLN A 5 -10.94 11.42 -4.57
N THR A 6 -10.85 10.96 -5.80
CA THR A 6 -10.91 11.79 -7.00
C THR A 6 -11.67 11.07 -8.12
N HIS A 7 -11.74 11.68 -9.30
CA HIS A 7 -12.44 11.13 -10.46
C HIS A 7 -11.86 11.77 -11.73
N PRO A 8 -11.79 11.08 -12.88
CA PRO A 8 -11.22 11.63 -14.13
C PRO A 8 -11.77 13.00 -14.54
N ALA A 9 -13.07 13.27 -14.29
CA ALA A 9 -13.66 14.58 -14.57
C ALA A 9 -13.12 15.73 -13.69
N ARG A 10 -12.38 15.41 -12.61
CA ARG A 10 -11.76 16.38 -11.69
C ARG A 10 -10.23 16.44 -11.81
N TYR A 11 -9.63 15.57 -12.63
CA TYR A 11 -8.19 15.56 -12.81
C TYR A 11 -7.67 16.88 -13.35
N LYS A 12 -6.60 17.38 -12.75
CA LYS A 12 -5.86 18.59 -13.16
C LYS A 12 -4.55 18.27 -13.84
N HIS A 13 -4.01 17.07 -13.58
CA HIS A 13 -2.63 16.70 -13.86
C HIS A 13 -2.51 15.56 -14.87
N TRP A 14 -3.52 14.71 -14.96
CA TRP A 14 -3.51 13.54 -15.81
C TRP A 14 -4.66 13.54 -16.80
N LYS A 15 -4.41 13.05 -18.01
CA LYS A 15 -5.43 12.89 -19.04
C LYS A 15 -5.39 11.44 -19.54
N LEU A 16 -6.56 10.83 -19.63
CA LEU A 16 -6.76 9.49 -20.17
C LEU A 16 -7.31 9.56 -21.60
N ALA A 17 -6.73 8.76 -22.49
CA ALA A 17 -7.23 8.55 -23.84
C ALA A 17 -7.16 7.06 -24.18
N PHE A 18 -8.08 6.57 -24.99
CA PHE A 18 -8.22 5.16 -25.31
C PHE A 18 -8.19 4.96 -26.83
N ASP A 19 -7.42 3.95 -27.28
CA ASP A 19 -7.36 3.48 -28.66
C ASP A 19 -7.38 1.94 -28.66
N GLY A 20 -8.58 1.37 -28.67
CA GLY A 20 -8.78 -0.07 -28.56
C GLY A 20 -8.13 -0.65 -27.29
N PRO A 21 -7.19 -1.61 -27.42
CA PRO A 21 -6.56 -2.23 -26.26
C PRO A 21 -5.44 -1.40 -25.61
N VAL A 22 -5.22 -0.18 -26.09
CA VAL A 22 -4.17 0.72 -25.60
C VAL A 22 -4.81 1.95 -24.94
N ALA A 23 -4.45 2.20 -23.70
CA ALA A 23 -4.73 3.49 -23.05
C ALA A 23 -3.47 4.35 -23.01
N THR A 24 -3.65 5.66 -23.20
CA THR A 24 -2.60 6.64 -22.97
C THR A 24 -2.90 7.43 -21.72
N LEU A 25 -2.01 7.39 -20.76
CA LEU A 25 -2.02 8.20 -19.55
C LEU A 25 -1.01 9.34 -19.73
N LEU A 26 -1.53 10.53 -20.01
CA LEU A 26 -0.74 11.72 -20.34
C LEU A 26 -0.53 12.56 -19.07
N MET A 27 0.72 12.75 -18.67
CA MET A 27 1.12 13.65 -17.60
C MET A 27 1.20 15.10 -18.12
N ASP A 28 0.27 15.93 -17.72
CA ASP A 28 0.21 17.36 -18.07
C ASP A 28 -0.12 18.18 -16.83
N VAL A 29 0.85 18.25 -15.93
CA VAL A 29 0.66 18.83 -14.59
C VAL A 29 0.32 20.32 -14.69
N ALA A 30 -0.81 20.71 -14.09
CA ALA A 30 -1.17 22.11 -13.92
C ALA A 30 -0.20 22.77 -12.92
N GLU A 31 0.55 23.77 -13.37
CA GLU A 31 1.61 24.38 -12.56
C GLU A 31 1.09 25.04 -11.28
N ASP A 32 -0.11 25.60 -11.34
CA ASP A 32 -0.82 26.23 -10.21
C ASP A 32 -1.75 25.27 -9.45
N GLY A 33 -1.74 23.97 -9.83
CA GLY A 33 -2.61 22.93 -9.31
C GLY A 33 -2.13 22.24 -8.04
N GLY A 34 -1.12 22.77 -7.34
CA GLY A 34 -0.57 22.15 -6.14
C GLY A 34 -1.61 21.84 -5.06
N LEU A 35 -1.40 20.75 -4.31
CA LEU A 35 -2.29 20.26 -3.26
C LEU A 35 -2.49 21.31 -2.16
N VAL A 36 -1.44 22.06 -1.84
CA VAL A 36 -1.47 23.19 -0.89
C VAL A 36 -0.82 24.43 -1.50
N PRO A 37 -1.19 25.65 -1.05
CA PRO A 37 -0.56 26.87 -1.52
C PRO A 37 0.94 26.94 -1.17
N GLY A 38 1.71 27.71 -1.94
CA GLY A 38 3.08 28.09 -1.62
C GLY A 38 4.17 27.53 -2.55
N TYR A 39 3.80 26.71 -3.54
CA TYR A 39 4.70 26.24 -4.57
C TYR A 39 3.98 26.03 -5.91
N ASP A 40 4.75 26.07 -7.00
CA ASP A 40 4.29 25.76 -8.35
C ASP A 40 4.84 24.39 -8.79
N LEU A 41 4.07 23.64 -9.55
CA LEU A 41 4.43 22.31 -10.09
C LEU A 41 5.04 22.43 -11.50
N LYS A 42 6.17 23.12 -11.61
CA LYS A 42 6.84 23.35 -12.90
C LYS A 42 7.48 22.07 -13.46
N LEU A 43 7.59 21.98 -14.77
CA LEU A 43 8.28 20.90 -15.48
C LEU A 43 7.72 19.51 -15.16
N ASN A 44 6.41 19.41 -15.05
CA ASN A 44 5.76 18.17 -14.58
C ASN A 44 6.34 17.64 -13.25
N SER A 45 6.84 18.53 -12.38
CA SER A 45 7.11 18.10 -11.00
C SER A 45 5.81 17.78 -10.30
N TYR A 46 5.87 16.89 -9.31
CA TYR A 46 4.66 16.40 -8.67
C TYR A 46 4.69 16.51 -7.15
N ASP A 47 3.51 16.65 -6.59
CA ASP A 47 3.19 16.51 -5.17
C ASP A 47 2.25 15.31 -4.95
N LEU A 48 1.72 15.18 -3.74
CA LEU A 48 0.78 14.12 -3.41
C LEU A 48 -0.52 14.18 -4.24
N GLY A 49 -0.97 15.40 -4.63
CA GLY A 49 -2.16 15.58 -5.46
C GLY A 49 -2.04 14.94 -6.84
N VAL A 50 -0.88 15.08 -7.46
CA VAL A 50 -0.58 14.44 -8.75
C VAL A 50 -0.57 12.91 -8.63
N ASP A 51 -0.01 12.38 -7.53
CA ASP A 51 0.02 10.92 -7.28
C ASP A 51 -1.36 10.36 -6.89
N ILE A 52 -2.24 11.14 -6.24
CA ILE A 52 -3.63 10.75 -5.97
C ILE A 52 -4.40 10.50 -7.28
N GLU A 53 -4.26 11.41 -8.25
CA GLU A 53 -4.88 11.21 -9.57
C GLU A 53 -4.28 10.00 -10.31
N LEU A 54 -2.96 9.80 -10.23
CA LEU A 54 -2.32 8.62 -10.81
C LEU A 54 -2.81 7.32 -10.18
N TYR A 55 -2.93 7.29 -8.85
CA TYR A 55 -3.46 6.14 -8.13
C TYR A 55 -4.88 5.80 -8.55
N ASP A 56 -5.77 6.79 -8.60
CA ASP A 56 -7.16 6.62 -9.06
C ASP A 56 -7.19 6.13 -10.52
N ALA A 57 -6.37 6.71 -11.41
CA ALA A 57 -6.29 6.29 -12.80
C ALA A 57 -5.85 4.82 -12.94
N VAL A 58 -4.87 4.36 -12.14
CA VAL A 58 -4.44 2.96 -12.10
C VAL A 58 -5.59 2.04 -11.70
N GLN A 59 -6.37 2.40 -10.67
CA GLN A 59 -7.51 1.58 -10.25
C GLN A 59 -8.60 1.53 -11.33
N ARG A 60 -8.94 2.68 -11.96
CA ARG A 60 -9.96 2.72 -13.02
C ARG A 60 -9.55 1.94 -14.26
N LEU A 61 -8.30 2.03 -14.69
CA LEU A 61 -7.79 1.24 -15.80
C LEU A 61 -7.85 -0.27 -15.53
N ARG A 62 -7.81 -0.68 -14.27
CA ARG A 62 -7.91 -2.09 -13.86
C ARG A 62 -9.35 -2.58 -13.80
N PHE A 63 -10.29 -1.77 -13.31
CA PHE A 63 -11.67 -2.16 -13.05
C PHE A 63 -12.67 -1.68 -14.12
N GLU A 64 -12.55 -0.44 -14.60
CA GLU A 64 -13.51 0.13 -15.56
C GLU A 64 -13.18 -0.25 -17.01
N HIS A 65 -11.91 -0.61 -17.28
CA HIS A 65 -11.39 -0.85 -18.62
C HIS A 65 -10.70 -2.21 -18.75
N PRO A 66 -11.44 -3.33 -18.64
CA PRO A 66 -10.86 -4.67 -18.79
C PRO A 66 -10.24 -4.91 -20.18
N GLU A 67 -10.71 -4.21 -21.21
CA GLU A 67 -10.21 -4.27 -22.58
C GLU A 67 -8.81 -3.64 -22.74
N VAL A 68 -8.40 -2.77 -21.82
CA VAL A 68 -7.07 -2.12 -21.84
C VAL A 68 -5.99 -3.11 -21.45
N LYS A 69 -5.11 -3.40 -22.38
CA LYS A 69 -4.03 -4.39 -22.30
C LYS A 69 -2.66 -3.74 -22.09
N THR A 70 -2.49 -2.53 -22.65
CA THR A 70 -1.26 -1.74 -22.51
C THR A 70 -1.62 -0.32 -22.12
N VAL A 71 -0.91 0.22 -21.15
CA VAL A 71 -0.99 1.62 -20.74
C VAL A 71 0.30 2.32 -21.15
N VAL A 72 0.20 3.31 -22.02
CA VAL A 72 1.30 4.18 -22.41
C VAL A 72 1.33 5.38 -21.48
N LEU A 73 2.40 5.51 -20.71
CA LEU A 73 2.67 6.64 -19.84
C LEU A 73 3.57 7.64 -20.58
N THR A 74 3.13 8.87 -20.80
CA THR A 74 3.89 9.90 -21.50
C THR A 74 3.58 11.31 -20.98
N SER A 75 4.26 12.32 -21.50
CA SER A 75 4.13 13.72 -21.08
C SER A 75 3.47 14.59 -22.14
N GLY A 76 2.61 15.51 -21.70
CA GLY A 76 2.06 16.58 -22.52
C GLY A 76 2.94 17.84 -22.62
N LYS A 77 4.09 17.87 -21.93
CA LYS A 77 5.01 19.02 -21.97
C LYS A 77 6.09 18.81 -23.04
N ASP A 78 6.47 19.88 -23.71
CA ASP A 78 7.55 19.86 -24.69
C ASP A 78 8.91 19.65 -24.01
N ASN A 79 9.69 18.66 -24.48
CA ASN A 79 11.04 18.35 -24.03
C ASN A 79 11.20 18.01 -22.53
N VAL A 80 10.09 17.78 -21.83
CA VAL A 80 10.08 17.38 -20.43
C VAL A 80 9.13 16.22 -20.25
N PHE A 81 9.64 15.10 -19.76
CA PHE A 81 8.79 14.02 -19.26
C PHE A 81 8.33 14.34 -17.85
N CYS A 82 9.25 14.41 -16.89
CA CYS A 82 8.95 14.76 -15.50
C CYS A 82 10.23 15.11 -14.75
N ALA A 83 10.23 16.23 -14.03
CA ALA A 83 11.35 16.67 -13.19
C ALA A 83 11.39 16.01 -11.80
N GLY A 84 10.44 15.13 -11.49
CA GLY A 84 10.35 14.42 -10.20
C GLY A 84 9.55 15.14 -9.13
N ALA A 85 9.73 14.73 -7.88
CA ALA A 85 9.02 15.32 -6.74
C ALA A 85 9.34 16.82 -6.60
N ASN A 86 8.32 17.61 -6.26
CA ASN A 86 8.49 19.06 -6.11
C ASN A 86 9.36 19.40 -4.89
N ILE A 87 10.55 19.95 -5.14
CA ILE A 87 11.56 20.23 -4.12
C ILE A 87 11.10 21.29 -3.13
N ARG A 88 10.32 22.30 -3.58
CA ARG A 88 9.79 23.34 -2.68
C ARG A 88 8.75 22.75 -1.75
N MET A 89 7.86 21.93 -2.25
CA MET A 89 6.90 21.16 -1.43
C MET A 89 7.65 20.34 -0.37
N LEU A 90 8.66 19.57 -0.77
CA LEU A 90 9.46 18.77 0.17
C LEU A 90 10.15 19.65 1.22
N GLY A 91 10.73 20.78 0.82
CA GLY A 91 11.41 21.72 1.74
C GLY A 91 10.48 22.32 2.80
N GLN A 92 9.21 22.53 2.46
CA GLN A 92 8.21 23.17 3.34
C GLN A 92 7.38 22.18 4.16
N SER A 93 7.38 20.89 3.79
CA SER A 93 6.55 19.86 4.41
C SER A 93 7.08 19.39 5.75
N SER A 94 6.18 18.94 6.63
CA SER A 94 6.52 18.25 7.85
C SER A 94 7.25 16.93 7.56
N HIS A 95 7.93 16.38 8.56
CA HIS A 95 8.57 15.06 8.43
C HIS A 95 7.54 13.96 8.08
N GLY A 96 6.42 13.93 8.81
CA GLY A 96 5.35 12.95 8.55
C GLY A 96 4.79 13.05 7.13
N HIS A 97 4.58 14.26 6.62
CA HIS A 97 4.12 14.44 5.24
C HIS A 97 5.14 13.90 4.21
N LYS A 98 6.44 14.20 4.38
CA LYS A 98 7.49 13.69 3.48
C LYS A 98 7.51 12.16 3.42
N VAL A 99 7.42 11.51 4.59
CA VAL A 99 7.44 10.04 4.68
C VAL A 99 6.17 9.45 4.08
N ASN A 100 4.98 9.98 4.40
CA ASN A 100 3.71 9.51 3.87
C ASN A 100 3.57 9.77 2.36
N PHE A 101 4.10 10.89 1.86
CA PHE A 101 4.23 11.14 0.42
C PHE A 101 5.05 10.04 -0.26
N CYS A 102 6.27 9.78 0.20
CA CYS A 102 7.11 8.72 -0.38
C CYS A 102 6.45 7.33 -0.27
N LYS A 103 5.77 7.05 0.84
CA LYS A 103 5.08 5.78 1.07
C LYS A 103 3.94 5.58 0.06
N PHE A 104 3.04 6.56 -0.07
CA PHE A 104 1.93 6.51 -1.02
C PHE A 104 2.42 6.43 -2.48
N THR A 105 3.43 7.23 -2.83
CA THR A 105 4.07 7.20 -4.14
C THR A 105 4.63 5.82 -4.47
N ASN A 106 5.31 5.16 -3.52
CA ASN A 106 5.80 3.80 -3.70
C ASN A 106 4.66 2.79 -3.84
N GLU A 107 3.60 2.90 -3.06
CA GLU A 107 2.42 2.04 -3.14
C GLU A 107 1.74 2.15 -4.51
N THR A 108 1.64 3.37 -5.06
CA THR A 108 1.10 3.61 -6.41
C THR A 108 1.96 2.95 -7.48
N ARG A 109 3.29 3.08 -7.40
CA ARG A 109 4.23 2.42 -8.33
C ARG A 109 4.18 0.90 -8.22
N ASN A 110 4.11 0.37 -7.00
CA ASN A 110 3.91 -1.06 -6.77
C ASN A 110 2.57 -1.56 -7.34
N SER A 111 1.52 -0.71 -7.38
CA SER A 111 0.24 -1.06 -8.01
C SER A 111 0.35 -1.16 -9.54
N ILE A 112 1.22 -0.36 -10.18
CA ILE A 112 1.56 -0.48 -11.60
C ILE A 112 2.26 -1.83 -11.85
N GLU A 113 3.27 -2.16 -11.04
CA GLU A 113 4.00 -3.43 -11.15
C GLU A 113 3.09 -4.64 -10.89
N ASP A 114 2.18 -4.53 -9.91
CA ASP A 114 1.18 -5.56 -9.63
C ASP A 114 0.20 -5.77 -10.81
N ALA A 115 -0.15 -4.70 -11.53
CA ALA A 115 -0.98 -4.81 -12.73
C ALA A 115 -0.26 -5.59 -13.83
N SER A 116 1.03 -5.36 -14.00
CA SER A 116 1.85 -6.08 -14.98
C SER A 116 2.04 -7.56 -14.63
N GLU A 117 2.35 -7.84 -13.37
CA GLU A 117 2.64 -9.21 -12.92
C GLU A 117 1.37 -10.08 -12.83
N ASN A 118 0.25 -9.49 -12.40
CA ASN A 118 -0.90 -10.27 -11.94
C ASN A 118 -2.21 -10.01 -12.71
N SER A 119 -2.31 -8.91 -13.47
CA SER A 119 -3.54 -8.54 -14.19
C SER A 119 -3.43 -8.64 -15.72
N GLY A 120 -2.25 -8.95 -16.23
CA GLY A 120 -2.01 -8.96 -17.69
C GLY A 120 -2.05 -7.57 -18.34
N GLN A 121 -1.95 -6.49 -17.57
CA GLN A 121 -1.94 -5.11 -18.06
C GLN A 121 -0.51 -4.57 -18.08
N THR A 122 0.10 -4.48 -19.25
CA THR A 122 1.49 -4.03 -19.41
C THR A 122 1.59 -2.51 -19.39
N TRP A 123 2.54 -1.97 -18.65
CA TRP A 123 2.82 -0.54 -18.57
C TRP A 123 4.08 -0.17 -19.35
N PHE A 124 4.00 0.91 -20.11
CA PHE A 124 5.02 1.34 -21.04
C PHE A 124 5.31 2.84 -20.90
N ALA A 125 6.51 3.23 -20.50
CA ALA A 125 6.91 4.63 -20.42
C ALA A 125 7.49 5.11 -21.77
N ALA A 126 6.81 6.05 -22.40
CA ALA A 126 7.27 6.76 -23.58
C ALA A 126 7.87 8.12 -23.16
N VAL A 127 9.17 8.14 -22.92
CA VAL A 127 9.91 9.26 -22.35
C VAL A 127 10.29 10.24 -23.46
N ASN A 128 9.44 11.27 -23.64
CA ASN A 128 9.52 12.25 -24.72
C ASN A 128 10.33 13.52 -24.39
N GLY A 129 10.99 13.55 -23.25
CA GLY A 129 11.79 14.67 -22.76
C GLY A 129 12.55 14.35 -21.50
N SER A 130 13.21 15.33 -20.88
CA SER A 130 14.00 15.17 -19.67
C SER A 130 13.22 14.43 -18.58
N CYS A 131 13.84 13.39 -18.04
CA CYS A 131 13.23 12.45 -17.08
C CYS A 131 14.18 12.30 -15.88
N ALA A 132 13.88 13.04 -14.79
CA ALA A 132 14.80 13.16 -13.66
C ALA A 132 14.14 12.76 -12.34
N GLY A 133 14.93 12.22 -11.44
CA GLY A 133 14.52 11.91 -10.08
C GLY A 133 13.27 11.05 -10.04
N GLY A 134 12.28 11.46 -9.26
CA GLY A 134 11.00 10.77 -9.16
C GLY A 134 10.26 10.55 -10.48
N GLY A 135 10.55 11.34 -11.53
CA GLY A 135 10.05 11.10 -12.89
C GLY A 135 10.66 9.86 -13.51
N TYR A 136 11.96 9.65 -13.34
CA TYR A 136 12.59 8.41 -13.77
C TYR A 136 12.23 7.23 -12.87
N GLU A 137 12.02 7.44 -11.56
CA GLU A 137 11.49 6.43 -10.66
C GLU A 137 10.10 5.94 -11.09
N LEU A 138 9.25 6.82 -11.64
CA LEU A 138 7.97 6.45 -12.23
C LEU A 138 8.15 5.61 -13.50
N ALA A 139 9.05 6.00 -14.40
CA ALA A 139 9.37 5.20 -15.59
C ALA A 139 9.93 3.82 -15.22
N LEU A 140 10.76 3.72 -14.16
CA LEU A 140 11.29 2.45 -13.65
C LEU A 140 10.19 1.49 -13.15
N ALA A 141 9.02 2.00 -12.74
CA ALA A 141 7.90 1.16 -12.33
C ALA A 141 7.21 0.46 -13.51
N THR A 142 7.41 0.94 -14.75
CA THR A 142 6.83 0.34 -15.96
C THR A 142 7.64 -0.87 -16.46
N ASP A 143 7.07 -1.65 -17.38
CA ASP A 143 7.69 -2.85 -17.93
C ASP A 143 8.66 -2.54 -19.05
N HIS A 144 8.44 -1.44 -19.76
CA HIS A 144 9.25 -1.03 -20.90
C HIS A 144 9.45 0.48 -20.91
N ILE A 145 10.65 0.93 -21.20
CA ILE A 145 11.01 2.35 -21.28
C ILE A 145 11.58 2.64 -22.66
N LEU A 146 10.86 3.44 -23.45
CA LEU A 146 11.33 4.01 -24.72
C LEU A 146 11.77 5.46 -24.48
N LEU A 147 13.02 5.76 -24.73
CA LEU A 147 13.57 7.11 -24.60
C LEU A 147 13.70 7.78 -25.97
N ILE A 148 13.26 9.02 -26.08
CA ILE A 148 13.50 9.81 -27.28
C ILE A 148 15.01 10.11 -27.44
N ASP A 149 15.56 9.88 -28.64
CA ASP A 149 16.93 10.23 -28.99
C ASP A 149 16.94 11.52 -29.83
N ASP A 150 17.01 12.64 -29.13
CA ASP A 150 17.06 13.99 -29.72
C ASP A 150 18.39 14.70 -29.43
N GLY A 151 19.37 13.97 -28.91
CA GLY A 151 20.67 14.49 -28.55
C GLY A 151 20.74 15.26 -27.23
N SER A 152 19.60 15.55 -26.58
CA SER A 152 19.53 16.32 -25.34
C SER A 152 18.84 15.59 -24.19
N THR A 153 17.86 14.78 -24.49
CA THR A 153 17.03 14.09 -23.47
C THR A 153 17.84 13.03 -22.73
N THR A 154 17.77 13.08 -21.40
CA THR A 154 18.45 12.16 -20.47
C THR A 154 17.48 11.55 -19.48
N VAL A 155 17.85 10.40 -18.93
CA VAL A 155 17.33 9.87 -17.67
C VAL A 155 18.36 10.10 -16.57
N SER A 156 17.92 10.44 -15.33
CA SER A 156 18.83 10.72 -14.21
C SER A 156 18.19 10.47 -12.86
N LEU A 157 19.04 10.17 -11.85
CA LEU A 157 18.68 10.15 -10.42
C LEU A 157 19.64 11.09 -9.66
N PRO A 158 19.45 12.42 -9.77
CA PRO A 158 20.41 13.40 -9.28
C PRO A 158 20.15 13.83 -7.83
N GLU A 159 19.38 13.07 -7.06
CA GLU A 159 18.97 13.43 -5.69
C GLU A 159 20.16 13.59 -4.75
N LEU A 160 21.16 12.72 -4.87
CA LEU A 160 22.34 12.77 -4.01
C LEU A 160 23.18 14.04 -4.25
N PRO A 161 23.64 14.31 -5.49
CA PRO A 161 24.49 15.48 -5.72
C PRO A 161 23.76 16.81 -5.57
N LEU A 162 22.46 16.89 -5.91
CA LEU A 162 21.71 18.15 -5.87
C LEU A 162 21.02 18.42 -4.53
N LEU A 163 20.53 17.38 -3.85
CA LEU A 163 19.60 17.54 -2.72
C LEU A 163 20.10 16.89 -1.44
N ALA A 164 21.21 16.18 -1.44
CA ALA A 164 21.74 15.42 -0.31
C ALA A 164 20.70 14.42 0.27
N VAL A 165 19.83 13.87 -0.58
CA VAL A 165 18.86 12.81 -0.24
C VAL A 165 18.99 11.65 -1.22
N LEU A 166 18.28 10.56 -0.95
CA LEU A 166 18.23 9.40 -1.84
C LEU A 166 17.02 9.48 -2.79
N PRO A 167 17.06 8.82 -3.96
CA PRO A 167 15.88 8.50 -4.76
C PRO A 167 14.93 7.61 -3.94
N GLY A 168 14.05 8.23 -3.15
CA GLY A 168 13.29 7.60 -2.07
C GLY A 168 11.99 6.93 -2.51
N THR A 169 11.60 7.08 -3.78
CA THR A 169 10.40 6.44 -4.32
C THR A 169 10.71 5.18 -5.14
N GLY A 170 11.71 4.43 -4.66
CA GLY A 170 12.05 3.09 -5.11
C GLY A 170 13.08 3.03 -6.24
N GLY A 171 13.69 4.16 -6.62
CA GLY A 171 14.63 4.24 -7.74
C GLY A 171 15.86 3.37 -7.56
N LEU A 172 16.52 3.45 -6.41
CA LEU A 172 17.72 2.65 -6.15
C LEU A 172 17.46 1.13 -6.24
N THR A 173 16.36 0.67 -5.65
CA THR A 173 15.98 -0.74 -5.67
C THR A 173 15.60 -1.19 -7.07
N ARG A 174 14.75 -0.43 -7.78
CA ARG A 174 14.37 -0.78 -9.15
C ARG A 174 15.55 -0.77 -10.10
N LEU A 175 16.49 0.13 -9.91
CA LEU A 175 17.71 0.22 -10.73
C LEU A 175 18.54 -1.08 -10.65
N THR A 176 18.76 -1.60 -9.44
CA THR A 176 19.57 -2.79 -9.22
C THR A 176 18.77 -4.09 -9.33
N ASP A 177 17.59 -4.16 -8.71
CA ASP A 177 16.86 -5.42 -8.55
C ASP A 177 15.89 -5.70 -9.71
N LYS A 178 15.31 -4.66 -10.34
CA LYS A 178 14.43 -4.82 -11.50
C LYS A 178 15.21 -4.68 -12.82
N ARG A 179 15.93 -3.57 -13.00
CA ARG A 179 16.69 -3.28 -14.22
C ARG A 179 18.01 -4.03 -14.32
N LYS A 180 18.50 -4.62 -13.21
CA LYS A 180 19.80 -5.32 -13.16
C LYS A 180 20.97 -4.47 -13.62
N VAL A 181 20.92 -3.18 -13.37
CA VAL A 181 22.04 -2.28 -13.63
C VAL A 181 23.22 -2.73 -12.76
N ARG A 182 24.38 -2.87 -13.38
CA ARG A 182 25.59 -3.28 -12.67
C ARG A 182 25.95 -2.22 -11.61
N ARG A 183 26.29 -2.68 -10.40
CA ARG A 183 26.44 -1.86 -9.19
C ARG A 183 27.33 -0.62 -9.41
N ASP A 184 28.48 -0.77 -10.08
CA ASP A 184 29.40 0.34 -10.35
C ASP A 184 28.82 1.38 -11.32
N ARG A 185 28.00 0.94 -12.30
CA ARG A 185 27.27 1.85 -13.18
C ARG A 185 26.14 2.57 -12.44
N ALA A 186 25.46 1.86 -11.55
CA ALA A 186 24.42 2.44 -10.69
C ALA A 186 25.02 3.51 -9.75
N ASP A 187 26.20 3.25 -9.18
CA ASP A 187 26.91 4.22 -8.36
C ASP A 187 27.23 5.51 -9.14
N VAL A 188 27.84 5.40 -10.32
CA VAL A 188 28.12 6.55 -11.19
C VAL A 188 26.82 7.27 -11.56
N PHE A 189 25.78 6.53 -11.95
CA PHE A 189 24.50 7.10 -12.38
C PHE A 189 23.82 7.92 -11.27
N CYS A 190 23.86 7.44 -10.03
CA CYS A 190 23.23 8.12 -8.88
C CYS A 190 24.10 9.22 -8.28
N THR A 191 25.34 9.38 -8.71
CA THR A 191 26.28 10.42 -8.23
C THR A 191 26.62 11.47 -9.29
N THR A 192 25.92 11.43 -10.44
CA THR A 192 26.11 12.36 -11.57
C THR A 192 24.84 13.18 -11.79
N GLU A 193 24.97 14.47 -12.07
CA GLU A 193 23.83 15.38 -12.33
C GLU A 193 23.29 15.27 -13.74
N GLU A 194 24.16 15.12 -14.75
CA GLU A 194 23.84 15.27 -16.18
C GLU A 194 22.95 14.15 -16.72
N GLY A 195 22.91 13.01 -16.06
CA GLY A 195 22.16 11.84 -16.52
C GLY A 195 22.80 11.14 -17.73
N ILE A 196 22.07 10.15 -18.26
CA ILE A 196 22.53 9.29 -19.36
C ILE A 196 21.51 9.32 -20.49
N ARG A 197 21.98 9.30 -21.75
CA ARG A 197 21.15 9.39 -22.97
C ARG A 197 21.56 8.40 -24.06
N GLY A 198 20.70 8.29 -25.06
CA GLY A 198 20.96 7.55 -26.30
C GLY A 198 21.34 6.09 -26.06
N THR A 199 22.18 5.52 -26.87
CA THR A 199 22.59 4.11 -26.80
C THR A 199 23.27 3.75 -25.47
N ARG A 200 23.95 4.70 -24.82
CA ARG A 200 24.55 4.46 -23.50
C ARG A 200 23.51 4.15 -22.44
N ALA A 201 22.31 4.72 -22.55
CA ALA A 201 21.21 4.38 -21.63
C ALA A 201 20.75 2.92 -21.80
N ILE A 202 20.72 2.41 -23.04
CA ILE A 202 20.47 0.98 -23.33
C ILE A 202 21.62 0.12 -22.78
N ASP A 203 22.86 0.46 -23.09
CA ASP A 203 24.05 -0.32 -22.68
C ASP A 203 24.19 -0.46 -21.17
N TRP A 204 23.57 0.46 -20.42
CA TRP A 204 23.55 0.46 -18.97
C TRP A 204 22.26 -0.13 -18.39
N ASN A 205 21.35 -0.64 -19.21
CA ASN A 205 20.02 -1.13 -18.82
C ASN A 205 19.13 -0.07 -18.16
N LEU A 206 19.38 1.21 -18.39
CA LEU A 206 18.55 2.29 -17.86
C LEU A 206 17.22 2.40 -18.61
N VAL A 207 17.26 2.14 -19.92
CA VAL A 207 16.08 2.11 -20.80
C VAL A 207 16.14 0.87 -21.69
N ASP A 208 15.01 0.50 -22.30
CA ASP A 208 14.93 -0.69 -23.16
C ASP A 208 15.17 -0.34 -24.63
N GLU A 209 14.77 0.86 -25.03
CA GLU A 209 14.79 1.28 -26.44
C GLU A 209 15.02 2.79 -26.54
N VAL A 210 15.63 3.22 -27.66
CA VAL A 210 15.70 4.62 -28.04
C VAL A 210 15.17 4.80 -29.46
N ALA A 211 14.48 5.91 -29.71
CA ALA A 211 14.00 6.26 -31.05
C ALA A 211 14.24 7.73 -31.35
N PRO A 212 14.70 8.08 -32.58
CA PRO A 212 14.84 9.46 -32.97
C PRO A 212 13.47 10.15 -33.03
N ARG A 213 13.44 11.47 -32.77
CA ARG A 213 12.20 12.27 -32.73
C ARG A 213 11.28 12.03 -33.92
N SER A 214 11.83 11.86 -35.12
CA SER A 214 11.04 11.61 -36.34
C SER A 214 10.35 10.26 -36.42
N ARG A 215 10.72 9.29 -35.56
CA ARG A 215 10.18 7.95 -35.48
C ARG A 215 9.53 7.66 -34.15
N PHE A 216 9.58 8.60 -33.20
CA PHE A 216 9.19 8.35 -31.82
C PHE A 216 7.71 7.93 -31.67
N ASP A 217 6.78 8.67 -32.29
CA ASP A 217 5.35 8.35 -32.24
C ASP A 217 5.03 7.00 -32.90
N ALA A 218 5.68 6.71 -34.03
CA ALA A 218 5.51 5.39 -34.68
C ALA A 218 6.05 4.27 -33.79
N ALA A 219 7.20 4.46 -33.13
CA ALA A 219 7.77 3.48 -32.21
C ALA A 219 6.86 3.24 -30.99
N ILE A 220 6.24 4.29 -30.46
CA ILE A 220 5.23 4.16 -29.37
C ILE A 220 4.08 3.28 -29.83
N ALA A 221 3.47 3.58 -30.98
CA ALA A 221 2.33 2.84 -31.51
C ALA A 221 2.68 1.36 -31.78
N GLU A 222 3.81 1.11 -32.46
CA GLU A 222 4.28 -0.25 -32.75
C GLU A 222 4.53 -1.05 -31.47
N ARG A 223 5.20 -0.44 -30.48
CA ARG A 223 5.51 -1.10 -29.19
C ARG A 223 4.27 -1.37 -28.38
N ALA A 224 3.37 -0.39 -28.23
CA ALA A 224 2.13 -0.53 -27.48
C ALA A 224 1.25 -1.67 -28.01
N GLN A 225 1.10 -1.76 -29.33
CA GLN A 225 0.35 -2.84 -29.97
C GLN A 225 1.03 -4.22 -29.78
N ALA A 226 2.36 -4.26 -29.89
CA ALA A 226 3.12 -5.50 -29.68
C ALA A 226 3.00 -6.01 -28.24
N LEU A 227 2.96 -5.10 -27.23
CA LEU A 227 2.75 -5.45 -25.84
C LEU A 227 1.31 -5.89 -25.60
N ALA A 228 0.32 -5.17 -26.14
CA ALA A 228 -1.09 -5.51 -26.02
C ALA A 228 -1.42 -6.91 -26.60
N ALA A 229 -0.74 -7.31 -27.66
CA ALA A 229 -0.94 -8.62 -28.28
C ALA A 229 -0.55 -9.81 -27.38
N ARG A 230 0.22 -9.59 -26.32
CA ARG A 230 0.68 -10.62 -25.36
C ARG A 230 -0.25 -10.79 -24.16
N SER A 231 -1.17 -9.88 -23.96
CA SER A 231 -2.05 -9.85 -22.80
C SER A 231 -3.21 -10.84 -22.93
N ASP A 232 -3.55 -11.49 -21.82
CA ASP A 232 -4.72 -12.38 -21.67
C ASP A 232 -5.97 -11.65 -21.17
N ARG A 233 -5.91 -10.33 -21.00
CA ARG A 233 -7.09 -9.54 -20.59
C ARG A 233 -8.22 -9.66 -21.61
N PRO A 234 -9.51 -9.67 -21.16
CA PRO A 234 -10.64 -9.82 -22.04
C PRO A 234 -10.73 -8.68 -23.07
N ARG A 235 -11.47 -8.93 -24.16
CA ARG A 235 -11.70 -7.93 -25.21
C ARG A 235 -13.11 -7.33 -25.17
N ASP A 236 -14.06 -8.19 -24.80
CA ASP A 236 -15.49 -7.94 -25.01
C ASP A 236 -16.26 -8.09 -23.67
N GLU A 237 -15.62 -7.73 -22.55
CA GLU A 237 -16.28 -7.71 -21.25
C GLU A 237 -16.41 -6.29 -20.74
N ASP A 238 -17.56 -5.99 -20.12
CA ASP A 238 -17.82 -4.71 -19.49
C ASP A 238 -17.04 -4.59 -18.17
N GLY A 239 -16.52 -3.40 -17.90
CA GLY A 239 -15.88 -3.04 -16.65
C GLY A 239 -16.88 -2.79 -15.52
N VAL A 240 -16.35 -2.50 -14.36
CA VAL A 240 -17.11 -2.08 -13.18
C VAL A 240 -16.74 -0.63 -12.85
N ASP A 241 -17.71 0.28 -12.97
CA ASP A 241 -17.53 1.69 -12.65
C ASP A 241 -17.21 1.87 -11.16
N LEU A 242 -16.10 2.53 -10.85
CA LEU A 242 -15.72 2.86 -9.48
C LEU A 242 -16.45 4.13 -9.01
N THR A 243 -17.67 3.95 -8.52
CA THR A 243 -18.48 5.04 -7.97
C THR A 243 -17.82 5.68 -6.76
N ALA A 244 -18.17 6.93 -6.41
CA ALA A 244 -17.69 7.57 -5.19
C ALA A 244 -18.04 6.73 -3.95
N LEU A 245 -17.13 6.74 -2.96
CA LEU A 245 -17.40 6.11 -1.67
C LEU A 245 -18.46 6.92 -0.89
N ASP A 246 -19.37 6.22 -0.23
CA ASP A 246 -20.29 6.83 0.73
C ASP A 246 -19.57 6.95 2.09
N ARG A 247 -18.78 8.05 2.20
CA ARG A 247 -17.99 8.36 3.40
C ARG A 247 -18.56 9.55 4.14
N THR A 248 -18.81 9.38 5.42
CA THR A 248 -19.19 10.46 6.34
C THR A 248 -18.10 10.66 7.40
N ILE A 249 -17.69 11.90 7.64
CA ILE A 249 -16.74 12.29 8.69
C ILE A 249 -17.47 13.25 9.63
N GLU A 250 -17.74 12.80 10.85
CA GLU A 250 -18.45 13.58 11.88
C GLU A 250 -17.67 13.55 13.19
N GLY A 251 -16.97 14.65 13.49
CA GLY A 251 -16.12 14.75 14.68
C GLY A 251 -15.00 13.70 14.66
N ASP A 252 -15.06 12.81 15.64
CA ASP A 252 -14.07 11.73 15.80
C ASP A 252 -14.51 10.41 15.14
N ARG A 253 -15.59 10.42 14.36
CA ARG A 253 -16.12 9.25 13.69
C ARG A 253 -16.01 9.37 12.17
N ILE A 254 -15.50 8.31 11.54
CA ILE A 254 -15.47 8.12 10.09
C ILE A 254 -16.29 6.88 9.77
N SER A 255 -17.28 7.01 8.89
CA SER A 255 -18.21 5.93 8.57
C SER A 255 -18.32 5.71 7.07
N TYR A 256 -18.31 4.43 6.69
CA TYR A 256 -18.65 3.90 5.37
C TYR A 256 -19.74 2.83 5.52
N SER A 257 -20.09 2.15 4.45
CA SER A 257 -21.10 1.08 4.49
C SER A 257 -20.65 -0.11 5.36
N HIS A 258 -19.39 -0.54 5.20
CA HIS A 258 -18.84 -1.73 5.85
C HIS A 258 -17.71 -1.44 6.84
N VAL A 259 -17.13 -0.27 6.82
CA VAL A 259 -16.01 0.12 7.68
C VAL A 259 -16.37 1.35 8.49
N THR A 260 -16.03 1.35 9.76
CA THR A 260 -16.15 2.54 10.62
C THR A 260 -14.88 2.71 11.45
N ALA A 261 -14.47 3.95 11.70
CA ALA A 261 -13.43 4.27 12.66
C ALA A 261 -13.94 5.25 13.70
N GLU A 262 -13.64 4.99 14.96
CA GLU A 262 -13.86 5.91 16.08
C GLU A 262 -12.49 6.29 16.67
N ILE A 263 -12.23 7.58 16.79
CA ILE A 263 -10.91 8.11 17.16
C ILE A 263 -10.98 8.65 18.57
N ASP A 264 -10.28 8.03 19.50
CA ASP A 264 -10.02 8.60 20.82
C ASP A 264 -8.73 9.42 20.78
N ARG A 265 -8.87 10.74 20.65
CA ARG A 265 -7.74 11.67 20.58
C ARG A 265 -7.05 11.88 21.93
N ALA A 266 -7.69 11.51 23.03
CA ALA A 266 -7.10 11.61 24.35
C ALA A 266 -6.11 10.45 24.60
N GLN A 267 -6.37 9.32 23.98
CA GLN A 267 -5.53 8.12 24.10
C GLN A 267 -4.67 7.85 22.86
N ASP A 268 -4.80 8.65 21.78
CA ASP A 268 -4.12 8.45 20.50
C ASP A 268 -4.45 7.08 19.84
N ILE A 269 -5.70 6.64 19.95
CA ILE A 269 -6.22 5.34 19.48
C ILE A 269 -7.31 5.56 18.44
N ALA A 270 -7.35 4.71 17.40
CA ALA A 270 -8.48 4.56 16.50
C ALA A 270 -9.02 3.12 16.57
N GLU A 271 -10.30 2.98 16.90
CA GLU A 271 -11.02 1.70 16.82
C GLU A 271 -11.64 1.56 15.44
N ILE A 272 -11.22 0.54 14.69
CA ILE A 272 -11.65 0.26 13.33
C ILE A 272 -12.52 -0.99 13.34
N THR A 273 -13.82 -0.82 13.10
CA THR A 273 -14.75 -1.92 13.00
C THR A 273 -15.07 -2.24 11.54
N VAL A 274 -14.83 -3.48 11.15
CA VAL A 274 -15.17 -4.02 9.84
C VAL A 274 -16.39 -4.92 9.94
N LYS A 275 -17.42 -4.62 9.14
CA LYS A 275 -18.65 -5.43 9.08
C LYS A 275 -18.52 -6.48 7.99
N GLY A 276 -18.81 -7.72 8.35
CA GLY A 276 -18.99 -8.82 7.40
C GLY A 276 -20.16 -8.57 6.43
N PRO A 277 -20.32 -9.42 5.40
CA PRO A 277 -21.44 -9.32 4.47
C PRO A 277 -22.78 -9.53 5.23
N ALA A 278 -23.80 -8.77 4.86
CA ALA A 278 -25.12 -8.82 5.49
C ALA A 278 -26.07 -9.87 4.87
N SER A 279 -25.66 -10.47 3.76
CA SER A 279 -26.45 -11.46 3.01
C SER A 279 -25.52 -12.44 2.27
N PRO A 280 -26.00 -13.61 1.86
CA PRO A 280 -25.22 -14.54 1.05
C PRO A 280 -24.61 -13.86 -0.18
N PRO A 281 -23.36 -14.21 -0.55
CA PRO A 281 -22.70 -13.61 -1.69
C PRO A 281 -23.36 -13.95 -3.02
N ALA A 282 -23.15 -13.08 -4.01
CA ALA A 282 -23.37 -13.42 -5.41
C ALA A 282 -22.55 -14.67 -5.79
N LYS A 283 -23.16 -15.63 -6.48
CA LYS A 283 -22.52 -16.93 -6.78
C LYS A 283 -22.02 -17.05 -8.22
N THR A 284 -22.47 -16.16 -9.10
CA THR A 284 -22.07 -16.14 -10.51
C THR A 284 -21.37 -14.86 -10.88
N ILE A 285 -20.55 -14.89 -11.93
CA ILE A 285 -19.86 -13.70 -12.43
C ILE A 285 -20.83 -12.59 -12.82
N ASP A 286 -21.97 -12.95 -13.43
CA ASP A 286 -22.99 -11.97 -13.84
C ASP A 286 -23.61 -11.26 -12.62
N GLU A 287 -23.88 -12.01 -11.54
CA GLU A 287 -24.37 -11.43 -10.28
C GLU A 287 -23.30 -10.54 -9.62
N ILE A 288 -22.04 -10.96 -9.59
CA ILE A 288 -20.92 -10.17 -9.06
C ILE A 288 -20.79 -8.87 -9.86
N ARG A 289 -20.83 -8.94 -11.19
CA ARG A 289 -20.77 -7.78 -12.08
C ARG A 289 -21.97 -6.84 -11.86
N ALA A 290 -23.17 -7.40 -11.70
CA ALA A 290 -24.38 -6.61 -11.45
C ALA A 290 -24.35 -5.87 -10.10
N GLN A 291 -23.71 -6.43 -9.08
CA GLN A 291 -23.47 -5.74 -7.82
C GLN A 291 -22.39 -4.65 -7.95
N GLY A 292 -21.43 -4.82 -8.83
CA GLY A 292 -20.36 -3.86 -9.07
C GLY A 292 -19.62 -3.48 -7.79
N THR A 293 -19.53 -2.18 -7.49
CA THR A 293 -18.88 -1.67 -6.27
C THR A 293 -19.61 -2.01 -4.96
N ALA A 294 -20.85 -2.49 -5.03
CA ALA A 294 -21.59 -2.97 -3.85
C ALA A 294 -21.27 -4.44 -3.51
N PHE A 295 -20.56 -5.17 -4.38
CA PHE A 295 -20.07 -6.51 -4.03
C PHE A 295 -19.12 -6.40 -2.84
N TRP A 296 -19.47 -7.04 -1.75
CA TRP A 296 -18.85 -6.81 -0.43
C TRP A 296 -17.31 -6.82 -0.43
N PRO A 297 -16.59 -7.77 -1.09
CA PRO A 297 -15.13 -7.74 -1.08
C PRO A 297 -14.53 -6.52 -1.78
N LEU A 298 -15.18 -6.01 -2.83
CA LEU A 298 -14.73 -4.80 -3.52
C LEU A 298 -15.07 -3.55 -2.69
N ALA A 299 -16.26 -3.49 -2.11
CA ALA A 299 -16.64 -2.42 -1.18
C ALA A 299 -15.66 -2.34 -0.01
N LEU A 300 -15.42 -3.47 0.66
CA LEU A 300 -14.48 -3.59 1.77
C LEU A 300 -13.07 -3.10 1.39
N ALA A 301 -12.53 -3.58 0.25
CA ALA A 301 -11.20 -3.18 -0.19
C ALA A 301 -11.09 -1.67 -0.37
N ARG A 302 -12.09 -1.04 -1.00
CA ARG A 302 -12.11 0.40 -1.28
C ARG A 302 -12.28 1.25 -0.02
N GLU A 303 -13.22 0.86 0.85
CA GLU A 303 -13.51 1.58 2.09
C GLU A 303 -12.33 1.50 3.08
N LEU A 304 -11.76 0.31 3.25
CA LEU A 304 -10.61 0.12 4.13
C LEU A 304 -9.35 0.81 3.60
N ASP A 305 -9.14 0.79 2.28
CA ASP A 305 -8.02 1.48 1.63
C ASP A 305 -8.08 3.00 1.86
N ASP A 306 -9.25 3.60 1.62
CA ASP A 306 -9.49 5.04 1.84
C ASP A 306 -9.34 5.41 3.33
N LEU A 307 -9.88 4.60 4.24
CA LEU A 307 -9.72 4.83 5.69
C LEU A 307 -8.25 4.80 6.12
N ILE A 308 -7.48 3.81 5.67
CA ILE A 308 -6.05 3.69 6.00
C ILE A 308 -5.30 4.94 5.51
N LEU A 309 -5.54 5.37 4.28
CA LEU A 309 -4.92 6.57 3.71
C LEU A 309 -5.31 7.83 4.47
N HIS A 310 -6.60 7.95 4.82
CA HIS A 310 -7.10 9.07 5.62
C HIS A 310 -6.42 9.15 6.99
N LEU A 311 -6.41 8.05 7.74
CA LEU A 311 -5.80 8.01 9.07
C LEU A 311 -4.29 8.28 9.03
N ARG A 312 -3.58 7.76 8.03
CA ARG A 312 -2.14 8.00 7.87
C ARG A 312 -1.81 9.46 7.56
N ALA A 313 -2.63 10.12 6.76
CA ALA A 313 -2.33 11.47 6.26
C ALA A 313 -2.91 12.59 7.13
N ASN A 314 -4.00 12.35 7.84
CA ASN A 314 -4.73 13.37 8.58
C ASN A 314 -4.74 13.18 10.10
N GLU A 315 -4.41 11.96 10.59
CA GLU A 315 -4.43 11.61 12.01
C GLU A 315 -3.05 11.12 12.46
N ASP A 316 -2.05 11.98 12.32
CA ASP A 316 -0.64 11.64 12.54
C ASP A 316 -0.25 11.40 14.01
N LYS A 317 -1.10 11.78 14.97
CA LYS A 317 -0.92 11.47 16.39
C LYS A 317 -1.53 10.13 16.80
N VAL A 318 -2.50 9.63 16.06
CA VAL A 318 -3.12 8.34 16.33
C VAL A 318 -2.09 7.24 16.13
N GLY A 319 -1.57 6.70 17.23
CA GLY A 319 -0.46 5.75 17.23
C GLY A 319 -0.87 4.28 17.28
N VAL A 320 -2.11 3.99 17.70
CA VAL A 320 -2.62 2.63 17.86
C VAL A 320 -3.91 2.47 17.05
N TRP A 321 -3.99 1.42 16.24
CA TRP A 321 -5.22 1.00 15.56
C TRP A 321 -5.70 -0.32 16.13
N VAL A 322 -6.97 -0.34 16.54
CA VAL A 322 -7.64 -1.51 17.09
C VAL A 322 -8.62 -2.05 16.05
N PHE A 323 -8.41 -3.27 15.58
CA PHE A 323 -9.31 -3.93 14.65
C PHE A 323 -10.35 -4.75 15.38
N ARG A 324 -11.61 -4.51 15.04
CA ARG A 324 -12.77 -5.31 15.43
C ARG A 324 -13.53 -5.74 14.18
N THR A 325 -14.23 -6.83 14.25
CA THR A 325 -15.16 -7.26 13.19
C THR A 325 -16.52 -7.54 13.78
N THR A 326 -17.57 -7.36 12.99
CA THR A 326 -18.94 -7.71 13.40
C THR A 326 -19.68 -8.33 12.22
N GLY A 327 -20.46 -9.37 12.47
CA GLY A 327 -21.28 -10.02 11.44
C GLY A 327 -21.32 -11.53 11.55
N ASP A 328 -21.77 -12.16 10.48
CA ASP A 328 -21.86 -13.60 10.35
C ASP A 328 -20.61 -14.17 9.69
N GLY A 329 -19.86 -14.99 10.40
CA GLY A 329 -18.64 -15.63 9.90
C GLY A 329 -18.89 -16.61 8.76
N ASP A 330 -20.05 -17.28 8.73
CA ASP A 330 -20.41 -18.22 7.66
C ASP A 330 -20.56 -17.47 6.32
N LEU A 331 -21.13 -16.26 6.34
CA LEU A 331 -21.24 -15.42 5.14
C LEU A 331 -19.87 -14.94 4.63
N VAL A 332 -18.91 -14.70 5.52
CA VAL A 332 -17.52 -14.39 5.12
C VAL A 332 -16.89 -15.62 4.46
N ALA A 333 -17.04 -16.80 5.06
CA ALA A 333 -16.51 -18.05 4.50
C ALA A 333 -17.13 -18.39 3.14
N GLU A 334 -18.45 -18.20 2.98
CA GLU A 334 -19.14 -18.37 1.68
C GLU A 334 -18.59 -17.39 0.62
N THR A 335 -18.33 -16.15 1.02
CA THR A 335 -17.76 -15.14 0.12
C THR A 335 -16.34 -15.51 -0.32
N ASP A 336 -15.51 -15.98 0.61
CA ASP A 336 -14.16 -16.47 0.31
C ASP A 336 -14.21 -17.68 -0.66
N ALA A 337 -15.17 -18.58 -0.48
CA ALA A 337 -15.37 -19.69 -1.40
C ALA A 337 -15.70 -19.22 -2.82
N VAL A 338 -16.56 -18.20 -2.99
CA VAL A 338 -16.87 -17.59 -4.29
C VAL A 338 -15.63 -16.95 -4.92
N LEU A 339 -14.83 -16.21 -4.15
CA LEU A 339 -13.57 -15.62 -4.64
C LEU A 339 -12.62 -16.72 -5.14
N ARG A 340 -12.55 -17.85 -4.45
CA ARG A 340 -11.71 -18.99 -4.85
C ARG A 340 -12.24 -19.71 -6.09
N GLU A 341 -13.54 -19.96 -6.16
CA GLU A 341 -14.19 -20.61 -7.29
C GLU A 341 -13.97 -19.84 -8.59
N HIS A 342 -14.07 -18.51 -8.53
CA HIS A 342 -13.95 -17.63 -9.69
C HIS A 342 -12.59 -16.94 -9.83
N ALA A 343 -11.54 -17.42 -9.13
CA ALA A 343 -10.22 -16.79 -9.12
C ALA A 343 -9.58 -16.62 -10.51
N GLY A 344 -9.98 -17.43 -11.50
CA GLY A 344 -9.54 -17.32 -12.89
C GLY A 344 -10.19 -16.17 -13.68
N HIS A 345 -11.30 -15.62 -13.20
CA HIS A 345 -11.99 -14.52 -13.87
C HIS A 345 -11.31 -13.18 -13.56
N TRP A 346 -11.11 -12.33 -14.56
CA TRP A 346 -10.38 -11.07 -14.44
C TRP A 346 -10.91 -10.18 -13.30
N LEU A 347 -12.24 -10.02 -13.16
CA LEU A 347 -12.86 -9.16 -12.15
C LEU A 347 -12.59 -9.68 -10.72
N VAL A 348 -12.77 -10.98 -10.50
CA VAL A 348 -12.52 -11.59 -9.18
C VAL A 348 -11.04 -11.56 -8.84
N ARG A 349 -10.17 -11.75 -9.83
CA ARG A 349 -8.72 -11.57 -9.70
C ARG A 349 -8.38 -10.14 -9.28
N GLU A 350 -8.95 -9.11 -9.94
CA GLU A 350 -8.71 -7.71 -9.58
C GLU A 350 -9.21 -7.36 -8.18
N ILE A 351 -10.36 -7.89 -7.76
CA ILE A 351 -10.89 -7.72 -6.40
C ILE A 351 -9.92 -8.33 -5.37
N THR A 352 -9.48 -9.56 -5.59
CA THR A 352 -8.51 -10.26 -4.72
C THR A 352 -7.17 -9.49 -4.66
N LEU A 353 -6.70 -8.98 -5.80
CA LEU A 353 -5.48 -8.17 -5.87
C LEU A 353 -5.65 -6.81 -5.17
N TYR A 354 -6.86 -6.24 -5.18
CA TYR A 354 -7.12 -5.01 -4.44
C TYR A 354 -7.06 -5.25 -2.93
N LEU A 355 -7.74 -6.29 -2.42
CA LEU A 355 -7.63 -6.71 -1.01
C LEU A 355 -6.18 -6.96 -0.62
N LYS A 356 -5.42 -7.68 -1.45
CA LYS A 356 -3.98 -7.89 -1.23
C LYS A 356 -3.21 -6.57 -1.07
N ARG A 357 -3.44 -5.59 -1.93
CA ARG A 357 -2.78 -4.27 -1.84
C ARG A 357 -3.19 -3.50 -0.60
N THR A 358 -4.48 -3.53 -0.24
CA THR A 358 -5.02 -2.90 0.96
C THR A 358 -4.39 -3.49 2.22
N PHE A 359 -4.31 -4.82 2.32
CA PHE A 359 -3.64 -5.47 3.45
C PHE A 359 -2.13 -5.16 3.50
N LYS A 360 -1.45 -5.04 2.36
CA LYS A 360 -0.05 -4.59 2.33
C LYS A 360 0.12 -3.16 2.88
N ARG A 361 -0.86 -2.26 2.70
CA ARG A 361 -0.84 -0.94 3.34
C ARG A 361 -0.90 -1.04 4.86
N ILE A 362 -1.69 -1.99 5.39
CA ILE A 362 -1.72 -2.27 6.84
C ILE A 362 -0.33 -2.70 7.32
N ASP A 363 0.31 -3.62 6.63
CA ASP A 363 1.63 -4.14 7.00
C ASP A 363 2.70 -3.04 7.06
N VAL A 364 2.65 -2.05 6.17
CA VAL A 364 3.65 -0.96 6.10
C VAL A 364 3.23 0.32 6.84
N THR A 365 2.09 0.30 7.50
CA THR A 365 1.67 1.46 8.30
C THR A 365 2.51 1.58 9.58
N SER A 366 2.91 2.80 9.91
CA SER A 366 3.69 3.09 11.13
C SER A 366 2.74 3.32 12.30
N ARG A 367 1.89 2.34 12.57
CA ARG A 367 0.93 2.32 13.69
C ARG A 367 0.99 0.96 14.37
N SER A 368 0.83 0.95 15.68
CA SER A 368 0.63 -0.29 16.42
C SER A 368 -0.72 -0.89 16.09
N LEU A 369 -0.77 -2.17 15.79
CA LEU A 369 -1.96 -2.87 15.34
C LEU A 369 -2.38 -3.90 16.40
N ILE A 370 -3.59 -3.77 16.92
CA ILE A 370 -4.18 -4.68 17.90
C ILE A 370 -5.46 -5.25 17.31
N ALA A 371 -5.70 -6.54 17.45
CA ALA A 371 -6.98 -7.17 17.07
C ALA A 371 -7.70 -7.68 18.30
N LEU A 372 -9.01 -7.39 18.40
CA LEU A 372 -9.86 -7.83 19.50
C LEU A 372 -10.95 -8.76 18.96
N LEU A 373 -10.90 -10.03 19.36
CA LEU A 373 -11.84 -11.06 18.99
C LEU A 373 -12.85 -11.24 20.15
N GLU A 374 -14.06 -10.72 19.96
CA GLU A 374 -15.11 -10.64 20.97
C GLU A 374 -16.38 -11.34 20.50
N PRO A 375 -17.35 -11.62 21.38
CA PRO A 375 -18.64 -12.19 20.99
C PRO A 375 -19.32 -11.38 19.87
N GLY A 376 -19.69 -12.05 18.77
CA GLY A 376 -20.25 -11.44 17.56
C GLY A 376 -19.23 -10.94 16.55
N SER A 377 -17.93 -11.16 16.78
CA SER A 377 -16.89 -10.96 15.77
C SER A 377 -16.96 -12.03 14.67
N CYS A 378 -16.48 -11.69 13.49
CA CYS A 378 -16.42 -12.58 12.32
C CYS A 378 -15.01 -12.61 11.72
N PHE A 379 -13.98 -12.85 12.53
CA PHE A 379 -12.61 -13.04 12.07
C PHE A 379 -12.46 -14.39 11.36
N VAL A 380 -12.95 -14.43 10.12
CA VAL A 380 -12.96 -15.62 9.26
C VAL A 380 -12.23 -15.29 7.96
N GLY A 381 -11.36 -16.17 7.50
CA GLY A 381 -10.69 -16.08 6.22
C GLY A 381 -10.12 -14.70 5.88
N THR A 382 -10.68 -14.02 4.88
CA THR A 382 -10.28 -12.67 4.46
C THR A 382 -10.27 -11.67 5.62
N LEU A 383 -11.24 -11.70 6.54
CA LEU A 383 -11.25 -10.82 7.70
C LEU A 383 -10.26 -11.25 8.79
N PHE A 384 -9.91 -12.54 8.86
CA PHE A 384 -8.87 -12.99 9.78
C PHE A 384 -7.47 -12.48 9.40
N GLU A 385 -7.24 -12.07 8.15
CA GLU A 385 -6.00 -11.38 7.75
C GLU A 385 -5.72 -10.11 8.56
N LEU A 386 -6.76 -9.42 9.07
CA LEU A 386 -6.60 -8.26 9.95
C LEU A 386 -6.00 -8.65 11.30
N ALA A 387 -6.45 -9.77 11.88
CA ALA A 387 -5.89 -10.29 13.14
C ALA A 387 -4.47 -10.85 12.93
N LEU A 388 -4.21 -11.49 11.81
CA LEU A 388 -2.87 -11.97 11.45
C LEU A 388 -1.89 -10.83 11.16
N ALA A 389 -2.37 -9.67 10.70
CA ALA A 389 -1.56 -8.46 10.50
C ALA A 389 -1.29 -7.71 11.80
N ALA A 390 -2.06 -7.95 12.85
CA ALA A 390 -1.91 -7.27 14.12
C ALA A 390 -0.60 -7.65 14.83
N ASP A 391 0.01 -6.68 15.52
CA ASP A 391 1.19 -6.89 16.34
C ASP A 391 0.87 -7.75 17.58
N ARG A 392 -0.39 -7.65 18.07
CA ARG A 392 -0.96 -8.49 19.12
C ARG A 392 -2.45 -8.72 18.85
N SER A 393 -2.93 -9.90 19.16
CA SER A 393 -4.37 -10.24 19.11
C SER A 393 -4.82 -10.77 20.45
N TYR A 394 -5.97 -10.31 20.91
CA TYR A 394 -6.66 -10.75 22.12
C TYR A 394 -7.95 -11.42 21.72
N MET A 395 -8.22 -12.61 22.23
CA MET A 395 -9.46 -13.34 22.00
C MET A 395 -10.07 -13.71 23.34
N LEU A 396 -11.29 -13.28 23.58
CA LEU A 396 -11.99 -13.60 24.82
C LEU A 396 -12.15 -15.13 24.96
N ASP A 397 -11.70 -15.70 26.07
CA ASP A 397 -11.98 -17.09 26.41
C ASP A 397 -13.27 -17.17 27.22
N GLY A 398 -14.35 -17.67 26.61
CA GLY A 398 -15.66 -17.78 27.22
C GLY A 398 -16.66 -16.70 26.81
N GLN A 399 -17.54 -16.33 27.71
CA GLN A 399 -18.61 -15.32 27.52
C GLN A 399 -18.46 -14.20 28.53
N MET A 400 -18.72 -12.97 28.10
CA MET A 400 -18.83 -11.84 29.03
C MET A 400 -20.03 -11.98 29.94
N ASP A 401 -19.88 -11.56 31.19
CA ASP A 401 -21.02 -11.59 32.16
C ASP A 401 -22.19 -10.74 31.64
N GLY A 402 -23.34 -11.34 31.58
CA GLY A 402 -24.57 -10.72 31.06
C GLY A 402 -24.68 -10.68 29.52
N ASP A 403 -23.72 -11.18 28.76
CA ASP A 403 -23.81 -11.33 27.30
C ASP A 403 -24.28 -12.75 26.93
N ASN A 404 -25.39 -12.83 26.19
CA ASN A 404 -25.97 -14.11 25.75
C ASN A 404 -25.43 -14.61 24.41
N ARG A 405 -24.52 -13.86 23.77
CA ARG A 405 -23.87 -14.30 22.53
C ARG A 405 -22.89 -15.44 22.82
N PRO A 406 -22.68 -16.36 21.86
CA PRO A 406 -21.71 -17.44 22.05
C PRO A 406 -20.30 -16.86 22.18
N PRO A 407 -19.34 -17.62 22.75
CA PRO A 407 -17.93 -17.26 22.73
C PRO A 407 -17.44 -16.91 21.32
N PRO A 408 -16.48 -16.01 21.19
CA PRO A 408 -15.94 -15.70 19.88
C PRO A 408 -15.21 -16.91 19.30
N THR A 409 -15.28 -17.03 17.99
CA THR A 409 -14.52 -18.02 17.22
C THR A 409 -13.78 -17.34 16.08
N LEU A 410 -12.69 -17.95 15.66
CA LEU A 410 -12.03 -17.63 14.39
C LEU A 410 -12.11 -18.84 13.45
N GLN A 411 -11.97 -18.58 12.15
CA GLN A 411 -11.99 -19.66 11.15
C GLN A 411 -11.01 -19.38 10.04
N LEU A 412 -10.26 -20.39 9.63
CA LEU A 412 -9.40 -20.34 8.46
C LEU A 412 -10.17 -20.71 7.19
N THR A 413 -9.85 -20.04 6.08
CA THR A 413 -10.27 -20.40 4.73
C THR A 413 -9.06 -20.55 3.82
N GLU A 414 -9.24 -21.02 2.60
CA GLU A 414 -8.17 -21.06 1.59
C GLU A 414 -7.55 -19.67 1.30
N MET A 415 -8.26 -18.58 1.62
CA MET A 415 -7.76 -17.22 1.40
C MET A 415 -6.57 -16.87 2.29
N ASN A 416 -6.39 -17.54 3.43
CA ASN A 416 -5.25 -17.33 4.33
C ASN A 416 -3.93 -17.98 3.85
N PHE A 417 -3.99 -18.83 2.82
CA PHE A 417 -2.85 -19.68 2.42
C PHE A 417 -2.20 -19.31 1.06
N GLY A 418 -2.42 -18.10 0.57
CA GLY A 418 -1.78 -17.71 -0.68
C GLY A 418 -2.22 -16.38 -1.28
N PRO A 419 -3.53 -16.08 -1.40
CA PRO A 419 -4.01 -14.92 -2.15
C PRO A 419 -3.52 -13.56 -1.63
N TYR A 420 -3.16 -13.44 -0.36
CA TYR A 420 -2.79 -12.18 0.29
C TYR A 420 -1.35 -12.16 0.83
N PRO A 421 -0.31 -12.30 -0.03
CA PRO A 421 1.07 -12.22 0.44
C PRO A 421 1.39 -10.81 0.95
N MET A 422 2.26 -10.76 1.96
CA MET A 422 2.86 -9.53 2.48
C MET A 422 3.91 -8.96 1.49
N ALA A 423 4.48 -7.81 1.83
CA ALA A 423 5.52 -7.18 1.00
C ALA A 423 6.80 -8.03 0.87
N ASN A 424 7.09 -8.92 1.82
CA ASN A 424 8.19 -9.88 1.75
C ASN A 424 7.91 -11.14 0.90
N GLY A 425 6.71 -11.23 0.30
CA GLY A 425 6.28 -12.36 -0.53
C GLY A 425 5.72 -13.56 0.24
N LEU A 426 5.75 -13.55 1.56
CA LEU A 426 5.18 -14.61 2.40
C LEU A 426 3.72 -14.30 2.77
N THR A 427 2.92 -15.33 3.03
CA THR A 427 1.62 -15.14 3.71
C THR A 427 1.85 -14.72 5.16
N ARG A 428 0.84 -14.10 5.79
CA ARG A 428 0.92 -13.74 7.22
C ARG A 428 1.06 -14.97 8.10
N LEU A 429 0.41 -16.09 7.74
CA LEU A 429 0.62 -17.38 8.41
C LEU A 429 2.07 -17.87 8.28
N ALA A 430 2.65 -17.87 7.09
CA ALA A 430 4.04 -18.29 6.89
C ALA A 430 5.03 -17.37 7.63
N THR A 431 4.74 -16.08 7.71
CA THR A 431 5.53 -15.11 8.47
C THR A 431 5.41 -15.36 9.98
N ARG A 432 4.21 -15.64 10.48
CA ARG A 432 3.94 -15.94 11.89
C ARG A 432 4.65 -17.22 12.36
N PHE A 433 4.66 -18.24 11.50
CA PHE A 433 5.26 -19.54 11.78
C PHE A 433 6.63 -19.73 11.12
N LEU A 434 7.42 -18.66 10.99
CA LEU A 434 8.74 -18.75 10.36
C LEU A 434 9.68 -19.76 11.05
N GLY A 435 9.52 -19.95 12.37
CA GLY A 435 10.26 -20.93 13.17
C GLY A 435 9.73 -22.38 13.06
N ASP A 436 8.54 -22.56 12.51
CA ASP A 436 7.89 -23.84 12.25
C ASP A 436 7.19 -23.83 10.88
N PRO A 437 7.95 -23.98 9.78
CA PRO A 437 7.41 -23.90 8.42
C PRO A 437 6.37 -24.98 8.09
N GLY A 438 6.27 -26.03 8.89
CA GLY A 438 5.25 -27.09 8.73
C GLY A 438 3.89 -26.73 9.31
N GLN A 439 3.82 -25.76 10.23
CA GLN A 439 2.57 -25.39 10.91
C GLN A 439 1.50 -24.84 9.95
N PRO A 440 1.80 -23.99 8.96
CA PRO A 440 0.78 -23.56 7.99
C PRO A 440 0.14 -24.71 7.22
N ASP A 441 0.91 -25.73 6.84
CA ASP A 441 0.37 -26.92 6.16
C ASP A 441 -0.49 -27.77 7.10
N ALA A 442 -0.12 -27.90 8.38
CA ALA A 442 -0.96 -28.56 9.38
C ALA A 442 -2.29 -27.82 9.62
N LEU A 443 -2.27 -26.48 9.62
CA LEU A 443 -3.46 -25.65 9.77
C LEU A 443 -4.44 -25.75 8.59
N ARG A 444 -4.00 -26.16 7.39
CA ARG A 444 -4.90 -26.44 6.26
C ARG A 444 -5.93 -27.53 6.57
N ALA A 445 -5.59 -28.49 7.43
CA ALA A 445 -6.54 -29.51 7.87
C ALA A 445 -7.66 -28.98 8.77
N ARG A 446 -7.50 -27.77 9.31
CA ARG A 446 -8.45 -27.09 10.19
C ARG A 446 -9.30 -26.03 9.43
N ILE A 447 -9.18 -25.94 8.10
CA ILE A 447 -10.01 -25.03 7.29
C ILE A 447 -11.48 -25.37 7.50
N GLY A 448 -12.29 -24.34 7.76
CA GLY A 448 -13.72 -24.46 7.99
C GLY A 448 -14.13 -24.81 9.42
N GLU A 449 -13.17 -25.06 10.31
CA GLU A 449 -13.46 -25.29 11.73
C GLU A 449 -13.60 -23.97 12.49
N ALA A 450 -14.62 -23.87 13.34
CA ALA A 450 -14.74 -22.81 14.33
C ALA A 450 -13.77 -23.08 15.48
N ILE A 451 -12.78 -22.20 15.68
CA ILE A 451 -11.72 -22.35 16.66
C ILE A 451 -11.95 -21.35 17.78
N GLU A 452 -12.07 -21.82 19.01
CA GLU A 452 -12.28 -21.02 20.21
C GLU A 452 -10.97 -20.58 20.87
N GLY A 453 -11.02 -19.67 21.85
CA GLY A 453 -9.89 -18.96 22.43
C GLY A 453 -8.68 -19.81 22.79
N LEU A 454 -8.79 -20.74 23.74
CA LEU A 454 -7.64 -21.57 24.18
C LEU A 454 -7.08 -22.46 23.08
N ASP A 455 -7.92 -22.97 22.16
CA ASP A 455 -7.44 -23.75 21.01
C ASP A 455 -6.72 -22.83 20.01
N ALA A 456 -7.24 -21.63 19.77
CA ALA A 456 -6.60 -20.64 18.91
C ALA A 456 -5.21 -20.22 19.43
N GLU A 457 -5.06 -20.05 20.75
CA GLU A 457 -3.77 -19.77 21.38
C GLU A 457 -2.82 -20.96 21.27
N ALA A 458 -3.29 -22.17 21.59
CA ALA A 458 -2.49 -23.40 21.48
C ALA A 458 -2.00 -23.65 20.03
N LEU A 459 -2.81 -23.29 19.03
CA LEU A 459 -2.45 -23.33 17.62
C LEU A 459 -1.54 -22.16 17.17
N GLY A 460 -1.32 -21.16 18.03
CA GLY A 460 -0.52 -19.98 17.72
C GLY A 460 -1.24 -18.97 16.82
N LEU A 461 -2.54 -19.01 16.69
CA LEU A 461 -3.35 -18.13 15.82
C LEU A 461 -3.68 -16.79 16.48
N VAL A 462 -3.75 -16.75 17.81
CA VAL A 462 -3.90 -15.52 18.62
C VAL A 462 -2.75 -15.38 19.61
N THR A 463 -2.61 -14.19 20.22
CA THR A 463 -1.51 -13.93 21.15
C THR A 463 -1.90 -14.21 22.59
N PHE A 464 -3.11 -13.79 23.00
CA PHE A 464 -3.61 -13.89 24.38
C PHE A 464 -5.09 -14.25 24.38
N THR A 465 -5.50 -14.99 25.42
CA THR A 465 -6.90 -15.44 25.62
C THR A 465 -7.36 -15.18 27.05
N PRO A 466 -7.51 -13.89 27.45
CA PRO A 466 -8.03 -13.56 28.76
C PRO A 466 -9.49 -14.01 28.90
N ASP A 467 -9.87 -14.37 30.12
CA ASP A 467 -11.27 -14.66 30.48
C ASP A 467 -12.09 -13.37 30.66
N ASP A 468 -13.36 -13.50 30.95
CA ASP A 468 -14.31 -12.39 31.13
C ASP A 468 -13.96 -11.46 32.31
N ILE A 469 -13.27 -11.97 33.32
CA ILE A 469 -12.86 -11.18 34.48
C ILE A 469 -11.71 -10.24 34.14
N ASP A 470 -10.73 -10.75 33.39
CA ASP A 470 -9.49 -10.05 33.10
C ASP A 470 -9.54 -9.27 31.77
N TRP A 471 -10.53 -9.54 30.90
CA TRP A 471 -10.63 -8.97 29.54
C TRP A 471 -10.48 -7.46 29.46
N GLU A 472 -11.33 -6.74 30.19
CA GLU A 472 -11.36 -5.27 30.11
C GLU A 472 -10.05 -4.65 30.59
N ASP A 473 -9.50 -5.16 31.69
CA ASP A 473 -8.27 -4.64 32.28
C ASP A 473 -7.04 -4.99 31.42
N GLU A 474 -6.91 -6.21 30.92
CA GLU A 474 -5.78 -6.60 30.07
C GLU A 474 -5.76 -5.82 28.76
N VAL A 475 -6.91 -5.70 28.08
CA VAL A 475 -7.02 -4.94 26.83
C VAL A 475 -6.70 -3.46 27.09
N ARG A 476 -7.29 -2.84 28.11
CA ARG A 476 -7.06 -1.45 28.46
C ARG A 476 -5.58 -1.18 28.74
N LEU A 477 -4.97 -2.01 29.60
CA LEU A 477 -3.55 -1.87 29.95
C LEU A 477 -2.64 -2.03 28.74
N ALA A 478 -2.93 -2.98 27.85
CA ALA A 478 -2.17 -3.19 26.63
C ALA A 478 -2.22 -1.97 25.67
N LEU A 479 -3.38 -1.35 25.54
CA LEU A 479 -3.59 -0.17 24.69
C LEU A 479 -2.89 1.06 25.30
N GLU A 480 -3.09 1.33 26.59
CA GLU A 480 -2.45 2.43 27.31
C GLU A 480 -0.93 2.32 27.29
N GLU A 481 -0.39 1.12 27.57
CA GLU A 481 1.06 0.88 27.49
C GLU A 481 1.58 1.14 26.08
N ARG A 482 0.94 0.59 25.05
CA ARG A 482 1.37 0.72 23.68
C ARG A 482 1.36 2.17 23.19
N ALA A 483 0.32 2.93 23.56
CA ALA A 483 0.21 4.35 23.26
C ALA A 483 1.22 5.21 24.03
N SER A 484 1.74 4.73 25.18
CA SER A 484 2.71 5.45 26.00
C SER A 484 4.13 5.47 25.45
N PHE A 485 4.51 4.51 24.59
CA PHE A 485 5.87 4.38 24.07
C PHE A 485 6.24 5.49 23.09
N SER A 486 7.57 5.66 22.88
CA SER A 486 8.07 6.57 21.86
C SER A 486 7.59 6.17 20.46
N PRO A 487 6.89 7.06 19.73
CA PRO A 487 6.42 6.77 18.38
C PRO A 487 7.57 6.41 17.42
N ASP A 488 8.72 7.07 17.57
CA ASP A 488 9.89 6.81 16.73
C ASP A 488 10.43 5.38 16.94
N ALA A 489 10.58 4.97 18.21
CA ALA A 489 11.06 3.63 18.56
C ALA A 489 10.04 2.56 18.14
N MET A 490 8.75 2.82 18.32
CA MET A 490 7.69 1.90 17.89
C MET A 490 7.68 1.71 16.37
N THR A 491 7.80 2.79 15.59
CA THR A 491 7.89 2.71 14.12
C THR A 491 9.07 1.83 13.69
N GLY A 492 10.24 2.03 14.31
CA GLY A 492 11.42 1.20 14.01
C GLY A 492 11.25 -0.26 14.41
N LEU A 493 10.65 -0.53 15.58
CA LEU A 493 10.37 -1.89 16.05
C LEU A 493 9.42 -2.63 15.10
N GLU A 494 8.28 -2.02 14.79
CA GLU A 494 7.24 -2.59 13.92
C GLU A 494 7.78 -2.88 12.52
N ALA A 495 8.52 -1.93 11.91
CA ALA A 495 9.16 -2.13 10.61
C ALA A 495 10.15 -3.30 10.58
N ASN A 496 10.80 -3.61 11.71
CA ASN A 496 11.74 -4.73 11.81
C ASN A 496 11.05 -6.07 12.11
N LEU A 497 9.99 -6.08 12.92
CA LEU A 497 9.32 -7.32 13.34
C LEU A 497 8.32 -7.86 12.32
N ARG A 498 7.59 -6.97 11.62
CA ARG A 498 6.53 -7.40 10.68
C ARG A 498 7.03 -8.15 9.45
N PHE A 499 8.29 -7.98 9.07
CA PHE A 499 8.85 -8.58 7.87
C PHE A 499 10.07 -9.48 8.15
N PRO A 500 9.94 -10.52 8.98
CA PRO A 500 10.97 -11.55 9.05
C PRO A 500 10.97 -12.33 7.72
N GLY A 501 12.06 -13.01 7.40
CA GLY A 501 12.02 -13.93 6.27
C GLY A 501 13.15 -13.78 5.28
N PRO A 502 12.92 -13.74 3.95
CA PRO A 502 13.86 -14.22 2.94
C PRO A 502 15.21 -13.49 2.84
N GLU A 503 15.37 -12.32 3.46
CA GLU A 503 16.67 -11.66 3.57
C GLU A 503 17.60 -12.44 4.53
N THR A 504 18.93 -12.34 4.34
CA THR A 504 19.86 -12.85 5.32
C THR A 504 19.79 -12.06 6.61
N MET A 505 20.12 -12.71 7.75
CA MET A 505 20.18 -12.04 9.05
C MET A 505 21.12 -10.82 9.03
N GLU A 506 22.27 -10.92 8.36
CA GLU A 506 23.23 -9.82 8.26
C GLU A 506 22.69 -8.64 7.48
N THR A 507 22.03 -8.84 6.33
CA THR A 507 21.44 -7.74 5.57
C THR A 507 20.31 -7.09 6.36
N ARG A 508 19.52 -7.84 7.10
CA ARG A 508 18.47 -7.29 7.96
C ARG A 508 19.06 -6.43 9.10
N ILE A 509 20.15 -6.88 9.73
CA ILE A 509 20.83 -6.11 10.79
C ILE A 509 21.39 -4.82 10.21
N PHE A 510 22.22 -4.91 9.17
CA PHE A 510 23.01 -3.76 8.72
C PHE A 510 22.25 -2.83 7.76
N ALA A 511 21.37 -3.34 6.92
CA ALA A 511 20.61 -2.52 5.97
C ALA A 511 19.25 -2.04 6.51
N ARG A 512 18.67 -2.72 7.52
CA ARG A 512 17.35 -2.36 8.06
C ARG A 512 17.42 -1.90 9.51
N LEU A 513 17.80 -2.77 10.46
CA LEU A 513 17.83 -2.44 11.87
C LEU A 513 18.77 -1.26 12.17
N THR A 514 19.99 -1.29 11.62
CA THR A 514 20.97 -0.21 11.81
C THR A 514 20.48 1.10 11.21
N ALA A 515 19.81 1.09 10.05
CA ALA A 515 19.26 2.29 9.44
C ALA A 515 18.16 2.93 10.33
N TRP A 516 17.25 2.12 10.87
CA TRP A 516 16.23 2.58 11.80
C TRP A 516 16.83 3.12 13.10
N GLN A 517 17.78 2.39 13.69
CA GLN A 517 18.46 2.82 14.91
C GLN A 517 19.26 4.13 14.70
N ASN A 518 19.92 4.27 13.55
CA ASN A 518 20.61 5.52 13.19
C ASN A 518 19.65 6.71 13.11
N TRP A 519 18.45 6.52 12.52
CA TRP A 519 17.42 7.55 12.49
C TRP A 519 16.89 7.87 13.90
N ILE A 520 16.60 6.84 14.73
CA ILE A 520 16.07 7.01 16.09
C ILE A 520 17.06 7.81 16.95
N PHE A 521 18.37 7.58 16.83
CA PHE A 521 19.40 8.31 17.57
C PHE A 521 19.51 9.80 17.22
N GLN A 522 18.79 10.29 16.24
CA GLN A 522 18.70 11.71 15.89
C GLN A 522 17.35 12.33 16.31
N ARG A 523 16.42 11.52 16.81
CA ARG A 523 15.08 11.98 17.15
C ARG A 523 15.01 12.60 18.54
N PRO A 524 14.28 13.72 18.72
CA PRO A 524 14.12 14.37 20.02
C PRO A 524 13.59 13.42 21.10
N ASN A 525 12.67 12.51 20.76
CA ASN A 525 12.13 11.51 21.69
C ASN A 525 13.22 10.63 22.33
N ALA A 526 14.33 10.38 21.63
CA ALA A 526 15.45 9.62 22.17
C ALA A 526 16.50 10.52 22.83
N VAL A 527 16.96 11.59 22.17
CA VAL A 527 18.18 12.34 22.53
C VAL A 527 17.94 13.80 22.89
N GLY A 528 16.72 14.33 22.76
CA GLY A 528 16.39 15.70 23.18
C GLY A 528 16.43 15.88 24.72
N ASP A 529 16.31 17.12 25.20
CA ASP A 529 16.38 17.45 26.62
C ASP A 529 15.33 16.70 27.47
N GLU A 530 14.14 16.47 26.95
CA GLU A 530 13.07 15.64 27.55
C GLU A 530 13.05 14.19 27.02
N GLY A 531 14.06 13.82 26.25
CA GLY A 531 14.17 12.49 25.62
C GLY A 531 14.60 11.39 26.58
N ALA A 532 14.29 10.16 26.24
CA ALA A 532 14.46 9.02 27.14
C ALA A 532 15.93 8.78 27.56
N LEU A 533 16.89 8.99 26.66
CA LEU A 533 18.31 8.77 26.97
C LEU A 533 18.87 9.85 27.95
N GLN A 534 18.37 11.08 27.89
CA GLN A 534 18.79 12.14 28.79
C GLN A 534 18.18 11.97 30.19
N LEU A 535 16.94 11.53 30.28
CA LEU A 535 16.24 11.38 31.55
C LEU A 535 16.45 10.02 32.22
N TYR A 536 17.14 9.07 31.55
CA TYR A 536 17.42 7.77 32.15
C TYR A 536 18.20 7.87 33.45
N GLY A 537 17.63 7.32 34.52
CA GLY A 537 18.24 7.34 35.87
C GLY A 537 18.06 8.63 36.68
N THR A 538 17.37 9.64 36.16
CA THR A 538 17.07 10.89 36.90
C THR A 538 15.86 10.77 37.83
N GLY A 539 14.95 9.81 37.56
CA GLY A 539 13.65 9.68 38.22
C GLY A 539 12.51 10.36 37.47
N ASP A 540 12.81 11.18 36.48
CA ASP A 540 11.82 11.83 35.62
C ASP A 540 11.43 10.92 34.46
N ARG A 541 10.19 11.09 33.97
CA ARG A 541 9.71 10.36 32.78
C ARG A 541 9.91 11.20 31.54
N ALA A 542 10.35 10.54 30.45
CA ALA A 542 10.45 11.16 29.14
C ALA A 542 9.07 11.61 28.64
N LYS A 543 9.06 12.75 27.94
CA LYS A 543 7.88 13.26 27.24
C LYS A 543 8.09 13.12 25.74
N PHE A 544 7.19 12.40 25.10
CA PHE A 544 7.29 12.10 23.68
C PHE A 544 6.38 12.98 22.84
N ASP A 545 6.93 13.52 21.76
CA ASP A 545 6.14 14.01 20.65
C ASP A 545 5.44 12.82 19.99
N LYS A 546 4.10 12.83 19.95
CA LYS A 546 3.26 11.71 19.55
C LYS A 546 3.07 11.58 18.03
N HIS A 547 3.59 12.52 17.23
CA HIS A 547 3.45 12.43 15.79
C HIS A 547 4.11 11.19 15.20
N ARG A 548 3.36 10.45 14.39
CA ARG A 548 3.81 9.27 13.63
C ARG A 548 4.07 9.59 12.15
N VAL A 549 4.83 8.72 11.49
CA VAL A 549 5.14 8.82 10.05
C VAL A 549 4.37 7.83 9.21
#